data_f5e5f4d93b885b70c30a791903bfd676
#
_entry.id   f5e5f4d93b885b70c30a791903bfd676
#
_cell.length_a   1.000
_cell.length_b   1.000
_cell.length_c   1.000
_cell.angle_alpha   90.00
_cell.angle_beta   90.00
_cell.angle_gamma   90.00
#
_symmetry.space_group_name_H-M   'P 1'
#
loop_
_entity.id
_entity.type
_entity.pdbx_description
1 polymer ?
#
loop_
_entity_poly.entity_id
_entity_poly.type
_entity_poly.pdbx_seq_one_letter_code
_entity_poly.pdbx_strand_id
1 'polypeptide(L)'
;MNRIDYIRQEEKKYHDLCYEQYKLFEAGSWLYKPVKTVMGMLNYFEGQKDLQILDLGSGVGRNSIPIAQKIMNSGGTVTCVDLLDSALMKLQVYSKEYGIFEYIKTEQAAIEDYYIAPNTYDYIVAVSSLEHVRSIDDFKKVIHTMKKGTKSGGINCLIVNSNIQEIDLET
;
A
#
# COMPACT_ATOMS: atom_id res chain seq x y z
N MET A 1 21.84 -12.36 -12.17
CA MET A 1 20.58 -11.74 -11.67
C MET A 1 19.45 -12.59 -12.18
N ASN A 2 18.54 -13.04 -11.33
CA ASN A 2 17.38 -13.80 -11.80
C ASN A 2 16.32 -12.85 -12.40
N ARG A 3 15.30 -13.42 -13.11
CA ARG A 3 14.26 -12.62 -13.78
C ARG A 3 13.48 -11.71 -12.82
N ILE A 4 13.16 -12.19 -11.64
CA ILE A 4 12.39 -11.44 -10.63
C ILE A 4 13.20 -10.23 -10.11
N ASP A 5 14.49 -10.42 -9.85
CA ASP A 5 15.36 -9.33 -9.41
C ASP A 5 15.47 -8.24 -10.48
N TYR A 6 15.54 -8.64 -11.76
CA TYR A 6 15.57 -7.70 -12.87
C TYR A 6 14.26 -6.91 -12.96
N ILE A 7 13.11 -7.58 -12.92
CA ILE A 7 11.79 -6.91 -12.96
C ILE A 7 11.67 -5.92 -11.81
N ARG A 8 11.98 -6.31 -10.58
CA ARG A 8 11.95 -5.43 -9.41
C ARG A 8 12.88 -4.23 -9.52
N GLN A 9 14.03 -4.41 -10.15
CA GLN A 9 14.96 -3.30 -10.40
C GLN A 9 14.38 -2.30 -11.40
N GLU A 10 13.74 -2.76 -12.48
CA GLU A 10 13.10 -1.89 -13.46
C GLU A 10 11.85 -1.18 -12.87
N GLU A 11 11.05 -1.89 -12.11
CA GLU A 11 9.92 -1.30 -11.36
C GLU A 11 10.39 -0.22 -10.39
N LYS A 12 11.47 -0.47 -9.65
CA LYS A 12 12.07 0.54 -8.76
C LYS A 12 12.45 1.79 -9.53
N LYS A 13 13.16 1.66 -10.66
CA LYS A 13 13.55 2.80 -11.50
C LYS A 13 12.33 3.60 -11.98
N TYR A 14 11.29 2.90 -12.44
CA TYR A 14 10.05 3.53 -12.89
C TYR A 14 9.37 4.31 -11.77
N HIS A 15 9.23 3.70 -10.59
CA HIS A 15 8.61 4.34 -9.44
C HIS A 15 9.43 5.52 -8.92
N ASP A 16 10.75 5.38 -8.80
CA ASP A 16 11.63 6.46 -8.37
C ASP A 16 11.51 7.66 -9.31
N LEU A 17 11.51 7.44 -10.64
CA LEU A 17 11.33 8.49 -11.63
C LEU A 17 9.95 9.17 -11.50
N CYS A 18 8.89 8.37 -11.31
CA CYS A 18 7.54 8.92 -11.10
C CYS A 18 7.48 9.78 -9.83
N TYR A 19 8.09 9.32 -8.75
CA TYR A 19 8.13 10.05 -7.47
C TYR A 19 9.00 11.32 -7.52
N GLU A 20 9.95 11.42 -8.45
CA GLU A 20 10.73 12.64 -8.69
C GLU A 20 9.96 13.64 -9.55
N GLN A 21 9.24 13.16 -10.57
CA GLN A 21 8.54 14.01 -11.53
C GLN A 21 7.20 14.54 -11.02
N TYR A 22 6.52 13.80 -10.16
CA TYR A 22 5.17 14.13 -9.71
C TYR A 22 5.09 14.19 -8.19
N LYS A 23 4.45 15.23 -7.71
CA LYS A 23 4.12 15.33 -6.30
C LYS A 23 2.81 14.60 -5.98
N LEU A 24 2.73 14.12 -4.75
CA LEU A 24 1.51 13.51 -4.24
C LEU A 24 0.36 14.53 -4.26
N PHE A 25 -0.80 14.11 -4.77
CA PHE A 25 -2.04 14.89 -4.92
C PHE A 25 -1.98 16.04 -5.93
N GLU A 26 -0.93 16.13 -6.73
CA GLU A 26 -0.89 17.01 -7.90
C GLU A 26 -1.30 16.25 -9.17
N ALA A 27 -2.01 16.94 -10.06
CA ALA A 27 -2.46 16.35 -11.33
C ALA A 27 -1.28 15.98 -12.24
N GLY A 28 -1.44 14.95 -13.06
CA GLY A 28 -0.45 14.53 -14.06
C GLY A 28 -0.02 13.07 -13.93
N SER A 29 -0.31 12.43 -12.81
CA SER A 29 0.00 11.01 -12.60
C SER A 29 -1.09 10.31 -11.79
N TRP A 30 -0.92 9.01 -11.60
CA TRP A 30 -1.76 8.19 -10.73
C TRP A 30 -1.70 8.60 -9.25
N LEU A 31 -0.72 9.41 -8.85
CA LEU A 31 -0.59 9.96 -7.49
C LEU A 31 -1.63 11.05 -7.18
N TYR A 32 -2.39 11.52 -8.16
CA TYR A 32 -3.29 12.67 -8.02
C TYR A 32 -4.38 12.49 -6.97
N LYS A 33 -4.98 11.30 -6.90
CA LYS A 33 -6.11 11.05 -5.98
C LYS A 33 -5.99 9.67 -5.32
N PRO A 34 -6.47 9.52 -4.07
CA PRO A 34 -6.64 8.20 -3.47
C PRO A 34 -7.65 7.38 -4.29
N VAL A 35 -7.54 6.07 -4.20
CA VAL A 35 -8.46 5.17 -4.87
C VAL A 35 -9.85 5.26 -4.23
N LYS A 36 -10.85 5.57 -5.05
CA LYS A 36 -12.23 5.79 -4.59
C LYS A 36 -12.80 4.60 -3.83
N THR A 37 -12.55 3.37 -4.28
CA THR A 37 -13.00 2.15 -3.61
C THR A 37 -12.39 2.03 -2.21
N VAL A 38 -11.09 2.29 -2.06
CA VAL A 38 -10.40 2.27 -0.77
C VAL A 38 -11.04 3.23 0.22
N MET A 39 -11.28 4.47 -0.22
CA MET A 39 -11.89 5.49 0.63
C MET A 39 -13.37 5.21 0.92
N GLY A 40 -14.09 4.58 -0.03
CA GLY A 40 -15.47 4.16 0.15
C GLY A 40 -15.62 3.04 1.18
N MET A 41 -14.75 2.03 1.14
CA MET A 41 -14.75 0.94 2.12
C MET A 41 -14.43 1.44 3.54
N LEU A 42 -13.61 2.47 3.68
CA LEU A 42 -13.29 3.05 4.98
C LEU A 42 -14.54 3.58 5.72
N ASN A 43 -15.59 3.96 4.99
CA ASN A 43 -16.84 4.43 5.60
C ASN A 43 -17.57 3.36 6.43
N TYR A 44 -17.31 2.05 6.19
CA TYR A 44 -17.87 0.97 7.03
C TYR A 44 -17.39 1.04 8.48
N PHE A 45 -16.30 1.75 8.75
CA PHE A 45 -15.72 1.92 10.07
C PHE A 45 -16.08 3.26 10.72
N GLU A 46 -17.02 4.01 10.14
CA GLU A 46 -17.44 5.30 10.68
C GLU A 46 -17.93 5.16 12.13
N GLY A 47 -17.42 6.01 13.01
CA GLY A 47 -17.71 5.98 14.45
C GLY A 47 -16.90 4.96 15.26
N GLN A 48 -16.13 4.10 14.63
CA GLN A 48 -15.21 3.21 15.34
C GLN A 48 -13.93 3.96 15.76
N LYS A 49 -13.31 3.49 16.86
CA LYS A 49 -12.09 4.07 17.40
C LYS A 49 -10.92 3.10 17.29
N ASP A 50 -9.72 3.66 17.37
CA ASP A 50 -8.46 2.92 17.46
C ASP A 50 -8.24 1.92 16.32
N LEU A 51 -8.72 2.26 15.12
CA LEU A 51 -8.62 1.42 13.92
C LEU A 51 -7.15 1.11 13.60
N GLN A 52 -6.87 -0.16 13.41
CA GLN A 52 -5.58 -0.64 12.94
C GLN A 52 -5.70 -0.95 11.45
N ILE A 53 -5.00 -0.21 10.62
CA ILE A 53 -5.07 -0.33 9.17
C ILE A 53 -3.71 -0.74 8.63
N LEU A 54 -3.68 -1.63 7.64
CA LEU A 54 -2.48 -2.08 6.94
C LEU A 54 -2.61 -1.74 5.46
N ASP A 55 -1.61 -1.06 4.90
CA ASP A 55 -1.49 -0.76 3.48
C ASP A 55 -0.26 -1.50 2.91
N LEU A 56 -0.51 -2.55 2.13
CA LEU A 56 0.50 -3.40 1.50
C LEU A 56 0.84 -2.86 0.11
N GLY A 57 2.08 -2.42 -0.07
CA GLY A 57 2.52 -1.68 -1.24
C GLY A 57 2.04 -0.23 -1.19
N SER A 58 2.30 0.44 -0.07
CA SER A 58 1.78 1.78 0.23
C SER A 58 2.32 2.88 -0.68
N GLY A 59 3.47 2.63 -1.33
CA GLY A 59 4.18 3.65 -2.09
C GLY A 59 4.45 4.89 -1.25
N VAL A 60 4.25 6.05 -1.83
CA VAL A 60 4.42 7.35 -1.17
C VAL A 60 3.20 7.81 -0.37
N GLY A 61 2.19 6.94 -0.17
CA GLY A 61 1.05 7.21 0.70
C GLY A 61 -0.20 7.74 0.03
N ARG A 62 -0.38 7.52 -1.26
CA ARG A 62 -1.58 7.97 -2.00
C ARG A 62 -2.90 7.60 -1.32
N ASN A 63 -2.97 6.38 -0.75
CA ASN A 63 -4.13 5.92 0.01
C ASN A 63 -3.93 6.12 1.51
N SER A 64 -2.74 5.80 2.02
CA SER A 64 -2.43 5.81 3.45
C SER A 64 -2.62 7.19 4.10
N ILE A 65 -2.22 8.28 3.43
CA ILE A 65 -2.35 9.65 3.97
C ILE A 65 -3.81 10.05 4.12
N PRO A 66 -4.69 9.95 3.11
CA PRO A 66 -6.10 10.24 3.27
C PRO A 66 -6.81 9.34 4.28
N ILE A 67 -6.41 8.07 4.37
CA ILE A 67 -6.90 7.16 5.42
C ILE A 67 -6.52 7.69 6.80
N ALA A 68 -5.23 8.00 7.03
CA ALA A 68 -4.76 8.52 8.31
C ALA A 68 -5.46 9.83 8.70
N GLN A 69 -5.68 10.75 7.74
CA GLN A 69 -6.44 11.98 7.97
C GLN A 69 -7.88 11.71 8.45
N LYS A 70 -8.52 10.68 7.93
CA LYS A 70 -9.89 10.30 8.36
C LYS A 70 -9.93 9.71 9.77
N ILE A 71 -8.91 8.95 10.16
CA ILE A 71 -8.93 8.20 11.44
C ILE A 71 -8.17 8.90 12.58
N MET A 72 -7.41 9.95 12.30
CA MET A 72 -6.53 10.61 13.28
C MET A 72 -7.29 11.05 14.55
N ASN A 73 -8.50 11.56 14.42
CA ASN A 73 -9.29 12.04 15.54
C ASN A 73 -9.93 10.92 16.37
N SER A 74 -9.89 9.69 15.89
CA SER A 74 -10.40 8.50 16.57
C SER A 74 -9.32 7.56 17.13
N GLY A 75 -8.04 7.97 17.07
CA GLY A 75 -6.93 7.23 17.67
C GLY A 75 -6.34 6.12 16.78
N GLY A 76 -6.81 5.96 15.54
CA GLY A 76 -6.36 4.90 14.64
C GLY A 76 -4.93 5.09 14.11
N THR A 77 -4.32 4.02 13.56
CA THR A 77 -3.01 4.06 12.92
C THR A 77 -3.01 3.29 11.59
N VAL A 78 -2.14 3.72 10.66
CA VAL A 78 -1.90 3.04 9.38
C VAL A 78 -0.48 2.51 9.36
N THR A 79 -0.32 1.21 9.25
CA THR A 79 0.96 0.56 8.97
C THR A 79 1.14 0.47 7.46
N CYS A 80 2.19 1.08 6.95
CA CYS A 80 2.51 1.20 5.54
C CYS A 80 3.71 0.31 5.24
N VAL A 81 3.51 -0.71 4.43
CA VAL A 81 4.55 -1.65 4.02
C VAL A 81 4.88 -1.42 2.55
N ASP A 82 6.15 -1.25 2.25
CA ASP A 82 6.62 -1.16 0.86
C ASP A 82 8.02 -1.75 0.73
N LEU A 83 8.34 -2.27 -0.45
CA LEU A 83 9.68 -2.78 -0.76
C LEU A 83 10.70 -1.64 -0.95
N LEU A 84 10.22 -0.49 -1.46
CA LEU A 84 11.07 0.62 -1.86
C LEU A 84 11.29 1.59 -0.68
N ASP A 85 12.52 1.64 -0.20
CA ASP A 85 12.94 2.59 0.81
C ASP A 85 12.67 4.05 0.39
N SER A 86 12.93 4.38 -0.88
CA SER A 86 12.64 5.69 -1.48
C SER A 86 11.17 6.11 -1.34
N ALA A 87 10.24 5.17 -1.50
CA ALA A 87 8.82 5.39 -1.33
C ALA A 87 8.49 5.70 0.13
N LEU A 88 8.99 4.90 1.07
CA LEU A 88 8.76 5.09 2.50
C LEU A 88 9.38 6.39 3.03
N MET A 89 10.56 6.76 2.56
CA MET A 89 11.17 8.05 2.90
C MET A 89 10.28 9.22 2.45
N LYS A 90 9.75 9.19 1.23
CA LYS A 90 8.82 10.21 0.73
C LYS A 90 7.50 10.20 1.50
N LEU A 91 6.97 9.02 1.82
CA LEU A 91 5.77 8.89 2.66
C LEU A 91 5.96 9.58 4.02
N GLN A 92 7.12 9.41 4.66
CA GLN A 92 7.41 10.07 5.93
C GLN A 92 7.48 11.60 5.78
N VAL A 93 8.05 12.11 4.68
CA VAL A 93 8.04 13.56 4.39
C VAL A 93 6.61 14.05 4.22
N TYR A 94 5.82 13.41 3.36
CA TYR A 94 4.42 13.79 3.14
C TYR A 94 3.57 13.66 4.41
N SER A 95 3.79 12.63 5.22
CA SER A 95 3.04 12.48 6.47
C SER A 95 3.26 13.66 7.44
N LYS A 96 4.47 14.22 7.46
CA LYS A 96 4.77 15.46 8.22
C LYS A 96 4.10 16.69 7.60
N GLU A 97 4.17 16.84 6.28
CA GLU A 97 3.53 17.95 5.55
C GLU A 97 2.02 17.97 5.78
N TYR A 98 1.39 16.80 5.81
CA TYR A 98 -0.05 16.66 6.02
C TYR A 98 -0.46 16.56 7.51
N GLY A 99 0.49 16.66 8.44
CA GLY A 99 0.20 16.68 9.88
C GLY A 99 -0.31 15.37 10.47
N ILE A 100 0.05 14.22 9.83
CA ILE A 100 -0.44 12.89 10.24
C ILE A 100 0.71 11.91 10.54
N PHE A 101 1.90 12.41 10.77
CA PHE A 101 3.10 11.60 11.00
C PHE A 101 2.93 10.59 12.15
N GLU A 102 2.29 11.01 13.25
CA GLU A 102 2.06 10.17 14.44
C GLU A 102 1.09 8.99 14.18
N TYR A 103 0.33 9.05 13.08
CA TYR A 103 -0.65 8.03 12.71
C TYR A 103 -0.15 7.08 11.62
N ILE A 104 1.08 7.30 11.12
CA ILE A 104 1.72 6.47 10.08
C ILE A 104 2.89 5.70 10.70
N LYS A 105 2.90 4.39 10.48
CA LYS A 105 4.06 3.52 10.72
C LYS A 105 4.57 3.00 9.40
N THR A 106 5.87 3.04 9.17
CA THR A 106 6.49 2.55 7.92
C THR A 106 7.34 1.32 8.20
N GLU A 107 7.20 0.29 7.38
CA GLU A 107 8.00 -0.93 7.44
C GLU A 107 8.49 -1.33 6.05
N GLN A 108 9.80 -1.48 5.88
CA GLN A 108 10.39 -1.90 4.62
C GLN A 108 10.40 -3.41 4.52
N ALA A 109 9.57 -3.96 3.62
CA ALA A 109 9.53 -5.39 3.35
C ALA A 109 8.90 -5.67 1.97
N ALA A 110 9.26 -6.80 1.37
CA ALA A 110 8.44 -7.39 0.32
C ALA A 110 7.12 -7.89 0.93
N ILE A 111 6.01 -7.71 0.23
CA ILE A 111 4.67 -8.05 0.74
C ILE A 111 4.59 -9.52 1.15
N GLU A 112 5.18 -10.41 0.36
CA GLU A 112 5.19 -11.86 0.62
C GLU A 112 6.06 -12.28 1.81
N ASP A 113 6.97 -11.41 2.26
CA ASP A 113 7.85 -11.67 3.39
C ASP A 113 7.39 -10.93 4.67
N TYR A 114 6.42 -10.02 4.53
CA TYR A 114 5.88 -9.29 5.67
C TYR A 114 5.00 -10.18 6.56
N TYR A 115 5.28 -10.15 7.86
CA TYR A 115 4.48 -10.89 8.84
C TYR A 115 3.25 -10.10 9.25
N ILE A 116 2.08 -10.56 8.81
CA ILE A 116 0.79 -10.01 9.23
C ILE A 116 0.33 -10.76 10.49
N ALA A 117 0.36 -10.09 11.63
CA ALA A 117 -0.08 -10.69 12.89
C ALA A 117 -1.58 -11.06 12.84
N PRO A 118 -1.97 -12.26 13.32
CA PRO A 118 -3.38 -12.68 13.27
C PRO A 118 -4.30 -11.76 14.05
N ASN A 119 -5.52 -11.57 13.55
CA ASN A 119 -6.60 -10.81 14.21
C ASN A 119 -6.16 -9.40 14.68
N THR A 120 -5.38 -8.70 13.87
CA THR A 120 -4.75 -7.43 14.26
C THR A 120 -5.36 -6.23 13.56
N TYR A 121 -5.73 -6.36 12.30
CA TYR A 121 -6.14 -5.23 11.47
C TYR A 121 -7.65 -5.19 11.24
N ASP A 122 -8.23 -4.01 11.33
CA ASP A 122 -9.62 -3.75 10.99
C ASP A 122 -9.78 -3.64 9.47
N TYR A 123 -8.79 -3.04 8.81
CA TYR A 123 -8.80 -2.82 7.37
C TYR A 123 -7.42 -3.10 6.77
N ILE A 124 -7.37 -3.99 5.77
CA ILE A 124 -6.16 -4.26 5.00
C ILE A 124 -6.40 -3.84 3.55
N VAL A 125 -5.49 -3.03 3.03
CA VAL A 125 -5.51 -2.49 1.67
C VAL A 125 -4.33 -3.03 0.90
N ALA A 126 -4.55 -3.45 -0.35
CA ALA A 126 -3.51 -3.79 -1.31
C ALA A 126 -3.96 -3.32 -2.69
N VAL A 127 -3.34 -2.25 -3.21
CA VAL A 127 -3.74 -1.61 -4.46
C VAL A 127 -2.60 -1.67 -5.46
N SER A 128 -2.80 -2.38 -6.56
CA SER A 128 -1.80 -2.54 -7.64
C SER A 128 -0.41 -2.92 -7.10
N SER A 129 -0.39 -3.85 -6.17
CA SER A 129 0.83 -4.28 -5.46
C SER A 129 0.97 -5.80 -5.38
N LEU A 130 -0.12 -6.55 -5.37
CA LEU A 130 -0.07 -8.02 -5.28
C LEU A 130 0.39 -8.68 -6.57
N GLU A 131 0.32 -8.02 -7.70
CA GLU A 131 0.87 -8.47 -8.98
C GLU A 131 2.41 -8.50 -9.01
N HIS A 132 3.06 -7.85 -8.05
CA HIS A 132 4.54 -7.76 -7.95
C HIS A 132 5.16 -8.79 -7.02
N VAL A 133 4.38 -9.70 -6.43
CA VAL A 133 4.91 -10.81 -5.63
C VAL A 133 5.64 -11.82 -6.50
N ARG A 134 6.60 -12.57 -5.93
CA ARG A 134 7.53 -13.42 -6.66
C ARG A 134 6.87 -14.57 -7.43
N SER A 135 5.74 -15.07 -6.95
CA SER A 135 5.08 -16.24 -7.51
C SER A 135 3.58 -16.28 -7.20
N ILE A 136 2.86 -17.12 -7.94
CA ILE A 136 1.44 -17.38 -7.64
C ILE A 136 1.24 -18.04 -6.26
N ASP A 137 2.21 -18.78 -5.77
CA ASP A 137 2.12 -19.39 -4.45
C ASP A 137 2.37 -18.34 -3.36
N ASP A 138 3.28 -17.38 -3.57
CA ASP A 138 3.42 -16.22 -2.70
C ASP A 138 2.14 -15.37 -2.70
N PHE A 139 1.52 -15.15 -3.86
CA PHE A 139 0.23 -14.46 -3.96
C PHE A 139 -0.84 -15.14 -3.09
N LYS A 140 -1.01 -16.46 -3.23
CA LYS A 140 -1.95 -17.24 -2.41
C LYS A 140 -1.64 -17.16 -0.92
N LYS A 141 -0.35 -17.23 -0.56
CA LYS A 141 0.13 -17.09 0.81
C LYS A 141 -0.24 -15.72 1.38
N VAL A 142 -0.01 -14.63 0.62
CA VAL A 142 -0.34 -13.27 1.06
C VAL A 142 -1.84 -13.15 1.31
N ILE A 143 -2.70 -13.58 0.38
CA ILE A 143 -4.16 -13.58 0.56
C ILE A 143 -4.56 -14.33 1.83
N HIS A 144 -3.96 -15.49 2.07
CA HIS A 144 -4.25 -16.29 3.27
C HIS A 144 -3.82 -15.57 4.56
N THR A 145 -2.64 -14.94 4.58
CA THR A 145 -2.16 -14.17 5.74
C THR A 145 -2.96 -12.89 5.97
N MET A 146 -3.38 -12.20 4.92
CA MET A 146 -4.32 -11.07 5.01
C MET A 146 -5.63 -11.49 5.68
N LYS A 147 -6.24 -12.59 5.22
CA LYS A 147 -7.47 -13.14 5.82
C LYS A 147 -7.27 -13.45 7.31
N LYS A 148 -6.16 -14.05 7.71
CA LYS A 148 -5.86 -14.34 9.13
C LYS A 148 -5.57 -13.08 9.95
N GLY A 149 -4.93 -12.09 9.34
CA GLY A 149 -4.57 -10.83 9.99
C GLY A 149 -5.76 -9.91 10.23
N THR A 150 -6.84 -10.12 9.49
CA THR A 150 -8.06 -9.30 9.60
C THR A 150 -8.90 -9.73 10.80
N LYS A 151 -9.32 -8.75 11.61
CA LYS A 151 -10.25 -8.98 12.73
C LYS A 151 -11.62 -9.44 12.25
N SER A 152 -12.39 -10.06 13.13
CA SER A 152 -13.81 -10.33 12.86
C SER A 152 -14.56 -9.02 12.56
N GLY A 153 -15.29 -8.98 11.45
CA GLY A 153 -15.96 -7.76 10.95
C GLY A 153 -15.04 -6.80 10.21
N GLY A 154 -13.74 -7.11 10.08
CA GLY A 154 -12.81 -6.33 9.29
C GLY A 154 -12.91 -6.57 7.78
N ILE A 155 -12.24 -5.74 7.00
CA ILE A 155 -12.33 -5.73 5.52
C ILE A 155 -10.94 -5.88 4.91
N ASN A 156 -10.84 -6.67 3.82
CA ASN A 156 -9.71 -6.67 2.89
C ASN A 156 -10.14 -6.01 1.58
N CYS A 157 -9.46 -4.95 1.17
CA CYS A 157 -9.67 -4.27 -0.11
C CYS A 157 -8.49 -4.55 -1.03
N LEU A 158 -8.72 -5.38 -2.05
CA LEU A 158 -7.72 -5.75 -3.03
C LEU A 158 -8.10 -5.16 -4.39
N ILE A 159 -7.16 -4.46 -5.00
CA ILE A 159 -7.29 -3.96 -6.37
C ILE A 159 -6.08 -4.43 -7.14
N VAL A 160 -6.32 -5.24 -8.15
CA VAL A 160 -5.30 -5.82 -9.03
C VAL A 160 -5.61 -5.50 -10.48
N ASN A 161 -4.58 -5.34 -11.30
CA ASN A 161 -4.73 -5.16 -12.74
C ASN A 161 -5.04 -6.52 -13.39
N SER A 162 -6.09 -6.56 -14.21
CA SER A 162 -6.53 -7.80 -14.87
C SER A 162 -5.96 -8.00 -16.27
N ASN A 163 -5.36 -6.97 -16.88
CA ASN A 163 -4.81 -6.97 -18.24
C ASN A 163 -3.31 -6.66 -18.25
N ILE A 164 -2.53 -7.50 -17.58
CA ILE A 164 -1.07 -7.37 -17.62
C ILE A 164 -0.59 -7.97 -18.94
N GLN A 165 0.09 -7.16 -19.77
CA GLN A 165 0.78 -7.61 -20.99
C GLN A 165 2.27 -7.47 -20.78
N GLU A 166 3.00 -8.56 -20.98
CA GLU A 166 4.46 -8.54 -21.06
C GLU A 166 4.82 -8.28 -22.52
N ILE A 167 5.52 -7.19 -22.80
CA ILE A 167 6.00 -6.83 -24.13
C ILE A 167 7.52 -6.93 -24.10
N ASP A 168 8.06 -7.83 -24.94
CA ASP A 168 9.48 -7.87 -25.20
C ASP A 168 9.86 -6.75 -26.17
N LEU A 169 10.70 -5.82 -25.72
CA LEU A 169 11.14 -4.67 -26.51
C LEU A 169 12.40 -4.96 -27.34
N GLU A 170 12.91 -6.21 -27.32
CA GLU A 170 14.12 -6.61 -28.07
C GLU A 170 13.84 -7.10 -29.50
N THR A 171 12.78 -6.65 -30.17
CA THR A 171 12.56 -6.91 -31.60
C THR A 171 12.41 -5.64 -32.39
#